data_17fba632aaa8b7e87826507208632f37
#
_entry.id   17fba632aaa8b7e87826507208632f37
#
_cell.length_a   1.000
_cell.length_b   1.000
_cell.length_c   1.000
_cell.angle_alpha   90.00
_cell.angle_beta   90.00
_cell.angle_gamma   90.00
#
_symmetry.space_group_name_H-M   'P 1'
#
loop_
_entity.id
_entity.type
_entity.pdbx_description
1 polymer ?
#
loop_
_entity_poly.entity_id
_entity_poly.type
_entity_poly.pdbx_seq_one_letter_code
_entity_poly.pdbx_strand_id
1 'polypeptide(L)'
;MELVDGNYRQKDYWIVENRAYEEPSFRLFKCARMLNDLARGKNCSLLDVGCGPGALRDLLDPNIKYQGIDIALQHPATCMREVDFAKNPIACDGQRFDFVVALGVLEYMGTLQIQKFKEIAGILNPRGKFIMSYINFGHYRKRVWPNYNNVQSIPAMAKSLSGVFELQRCFPASHHWRQKQPGRYSLGPLQMHVNFNIPVMSPLLAVEYFFLCTHKSGPA
;
A
#
# COMPACT_ATOMS: atom_id res chain seq x y z
N MET A 1 -15.89 -21.72 -5.37
CA MET A 1 -16.22 -20.38 -5.89
C MET A 1 -15.03 -19.95 -6.71
N GLU A 2 -15.12 -20.11 -8.04
CA GLU A 2 -14.04 -19.72 -8.93
C GLU A 2 -13.78 -18.23 -8.79
N LEU A 3 -12.52 -17.90 -8.56
CA LEU A 3 -12.05 -16.53 -8.59
C LEU A 3 -12.23 -16.03 -10.01
N VAL A 4 -13.11 -15.07 -10.23
CA VAL A 4 -13.18 -14.38 -11.53
C VAL A 4 -11.80 -13.77 -11.76
N ASP A 5 -11.07 -14.30 -12.75
CA ASP A 5 -9.79 -13.74 -13.17
C ASP A 5 -10.05 -12.35 -13.77
N GLY A 6 -9.94 -11.34 -12.93
CA GLY A 6 -9.99 -9.97 -13.40
C GLY A 6 -8.68 -9.62 -14.13
N ASN A 7 -8.77 -8.73 -15.12
CA ASN A 7 -7.64 -8.30 -15.96
C ASN A 7 -6.42 -7.81 -15.16
N TYR A 8 -6.62 -7.34 -13.93
CA TYR A 8 -5.55 -6.87 -13.03
C TYR A 8 -4.62 -7.98 -12.48
N ARG A 9 -4.88 -9.27 -12.80
CA ARG A 9 -3.93 -10.36 -12.58
C ARG A 9 -3.04 -10.63 -13.78
N GLN A 10 -3.25 -9.89 -14.88
CA GLN A 10 -2.48 -10.05 -16.11
C GLN A 10 -1.40 -8.96 -16.18
N LYS A 11 -0.19 -9.39 -16.51
CA LYS A 11 0.95 -8.48 -16.67
C LYS A 11 0.65 -7.37 -17.68
N ASP A 12 0.04 -7.72 -18.82
CA ASP A 12 -0.27 -6.78 -19.89
C ASP A 12 -1.19 -5.65 -19.47
N TYR A 13 -2.15 -5.93 -18.57
CA TYR A 13 -3.00 -4.89 -17.98
C TYR A 13 -2.15 -3.84 -17.25
N TRP A 14 -1.20 -4.28 -16.41
CA TRP A 14 -0.38 -3.36 -15.61
C TRP A 14 0.70 -2.65 -16.43
N ILE A 15 1.14 -3.21 -17.57
CA ILE A 15 2.01 -2.48 -18.50
C ILE A 15 1.35 -1.21 -19.00
N VAL A 16 0.03 -1.21 -19.19
CA VAL A 16 -0.73 -0.04 -19.62
C VAL A 16 -1.06 0.87 -18.43
N GLU A 17 -1.60 0.30 -17.37
CA GLU A 17 -2.08 1.05 -16.21
C GLU A 17 -0.96 1.73 -15.41
N ASN A 18 0.22 1.11 -15.32
CA ASN A 18 1.36 1.69 -14.59
C ASN A 18 1.83 3.02 -15.16
N ARG A 19 1.55 3.34 -16.42
CA ARG A 19 1.83 4.66 -17.01
C ARG A 19 1.10 5.79 -16.28
N ALA A 20 -0.08 5.51 -15.73
CA ALA A 20 -0.83 6.50 -14.95
C ALA A 20 -0.18 6.82 -13.59
N TYR A 21 0.80 6.03 -13.16
CA TYR A 21 1.50 6.17 -11.88
C TYR A 21 2.93 6.66 -12.00
N GLU A 22 3.38 7.08 -13.20
CA GLU A 22 4.72 7.66 -13.41
C GLU A 22 4.92 8.94 -12.59
N GLU A 23 3.87 9.78 -12.49
CA GLU A 23 3.90 10.92 -11.61
C GLU A 23 3.51 10.52 -10.18
N PRO A 24 4.32 10.90 -9.16
CA PRO A 24 4.03 10.59 -7.78
C PRO A 24 2.67 11.15 -7.35
N SER A 25 1.78 10.28 -6.92
CA SER A 25 0.51 10.67 -6.34
C SER A 25 0.71 11.25 -4.92
N PHE A 26 -0.26 12.00 -4.42
CA PHE A 26 -0.24 12.47 -3.03
C PHE A 26 -0.03 11.35 -2.01
N ARG A 27 -0.55 10.16 -2.27
CA ARG A 27 -0.33 8.95 -1.47
C ARG A 27 1.15 8.62 -1.32
N LEU A 28 1.91 8.68 -2.43
CA LEU A 28 3.34 8.42 -2.42
C LEU A 28 4.11 9.48 -1.63
N PHE A 29 3.83 10.77 -1.82
CA PHE A 29 4.44 11.85 -1.03
C PHE A 29 4.19 11.68 0.47
N LYS A 30 2.97 11.32 0.84
CA LYS A 30 2.59 11.10 2.24
C LYS A 30 3.32 9.87 2.83
N CYS A 31 3.42 8.79 2.05
CA CYS A 31 4.14 7.59 2.45
C CYS A 31 5.64 7.87 2.60
N ALA A 32 6.27 8.53 1.61
CA ALA A 32 7.67 8.89 1.64
C ALA A 32 8.01 9.75 2.86
N ARG A 33 7.23 10.80 3.12
CA ARG A 33 7.41 11.63 4.32
C ARG A 33 7.34 10.79 5.60
N MET A 34 6.36 9.90 5.70
CA MET A 34 6.22 9.02 6.88
C MET A 34 7.43 8.09 7.04
N LEU A 35 7.95 7.53 5.94
CA LEU A 35 9.14 6.67 5.94
C LEU A 35 10.39 7.45 6.37
N ASN A 36 10.62 8.64 5.80
CA ASN A 36 11.73 9.51 6.15
C ASN A 36 11.67 9.93 7.63
N ASP A 37 10.49 10.31 8.13
CA ASP A 37 10.26 10.63 9.55
C ASP A 37 10.52 9.42 10.47
N LEU A 38 10.18 8.20 10.04
CA LEU A 38 10.42 6.97 10.81
C LEU A 38 11.88 6.53 10.79
N ALA A 39 12.56 6.70 9.66
CA ALA A 39 13.97 6.39 9.50
C ALA A 39 14.87 7.32 10.35
N ARG A 40 14.47 8.57 10.53
CA ARG A 40 15.22 9.57 11.33
C ARG A 40 16.70 9.65 10.97
N GLY A 41 17.02 9.61 9.68
CA GLY A 41 18.40 9.65 9.17
C GLY A 41 19.20 8.37 9.38
N LYS A 42 18.62 7.29 9.92
CA LYS A 42 19.31 6.01 10.06
C LYS A 42 19.30 5.23 8.74
N ASN A 43 20.31 4.45 8.51
CA ASN A 43 20.32 3.51 7.39
C ASN A 43 19.25 2.45 7.60
N CYS A 44 18.32 2.37 6.68
CA CYS A 44 17.19 1.45 6.70
C CYS A 44 17.02 0.76 5.35
N SER A 45 16.45 -0.44 5.37
CA SER A 45 16.07 -1.20 4.18
C SER A 45 14.56 -1.14 3.97
N LEU A 46 14.15 -0.93 2.73
CA LEU A 46 12.73 -0.85 2.32
C LEU A 46 12.47 -1.81 1.17
N LEU A 47 11.36 -2.57 1.28
CA LEU A 47 10.74 -3.27 0.17
C LEU A 47 9.41 -2.59 -0.19
N ASP A 48 9.26 -2.22 -1.46
CA ASP A 48 8.03 -1.69 -2.04
C ASP A 48 7.34 -2.78 -2.87
N VAL A 49 6.21 -3.29 -2.37
CA VAL A 49 5.42 -4.35 -2.99
C VAL A 49 4.35 -3.72 -3.88
N GLY A 50 4.39 -4.02 -5.17
CA GLY A 50 3.59 -3.34 -6.18
C GLY A 50 4.11 -1.94 -6.45
N CYS A 51 5.42 -1.85 -6.68
CA CYS A 51 6.14 -0.58 -6.79
C CYS A 51 5.79 0.21 -8.06
N GLY A 52 5.12 -0.41 -9.04
CA GLY A 52 4.85 0.21 -10.33
C GLY A 52 6.12 0.74 -10.99
N PRO A 53 6.13 1.99 -11.47
CA PRO A 53 7.31 2.60 -12.08
C PRO A 53 8.42 2.98 -11.08
N GLY A 54 8.25 2.73 -9.79
CA GLY A 54 9.24 3.03 -8.75
C GLY A 54 9.24 4.48 -8.27
N ALA A 55 8.18 5.23 -8.49
CA ALA A 55 8.11 6.66 -8.16
C ALA A 55 8.26 6.96 -6.65
N LEU A 56 8.04 6.00 -5.77
CA LEU A 56 8.31 6.17 -4.33
C LEU A 56 9.80 6.33 -4.07
N ARG A 57 10.66 5.60 -4.79
CA ARG A 57 12.12 5.62 -4.63
C ARG A 57 12.71 7.04 -4.64
N ASP A 58 12.24 7.85 -5.58
CA ASP A 58 12.80 9.18 -5.84
C ASP A 58 12.36 10.23 -4.79
N LEU A 59 11.48 9.85 -3.87
CA LEU A 59 10.99 10.67 -2.77
C LEU A 59 11.62 10.32 -1.42
N LEU A 60 12.43 9.27 -1.37
CA LEU A 60 13.03 8.78 -0.13
C LEU A 60 14.36 9.46 0.18
N ASP A 61 14.67 9.58 1.47
CA ASP A 61 15.98 10.00 1.92
C ASP A 61 17.05 8.99 1.48
N PRO A 62 18.27 9.43 1.17
CA PRO A 62 19.35 8.58 0.62
C PRO A 62 19.81 7.46 1.56
N ASN A 63 19.50 7.55 2.86
CA ASN A 63 19.78 6.52 3.85
C ASN A 63 18.76 5.36 3.83
N ILE A 64 17.69 5.43 3.03
CA ILE A 64 16.75 4.35 2.85
C ILE A 64 17.11 3.55 1.59
N LYS A 65 17.65 2.36 1.79
CA LYS A 65 17.98 1.44 0.70
C LYS A 65 16.70 0.84 0.14
N TYR A 66 16.28 1.31 -1.02
CA TYR A 66 15.06 0.91 -1.70
C TYR A 66 15.24 -0.38 -2.50
N GLN A 67 14.24 -1.26 -2.42
CA GLN A 67 14.01 -2.36 -3.35
C GLN A 67 12.53 -2.36 -3.74
N GLY A 68 12.21 -2.66 -5.00
CA GLY A 68 10.85 -2.73 -5.50
C GLY A 68 10.55 -4.09 -6.15
N ILE A 69 9.31 -4.56 -5.99
CA ILE A 69 8.78 -5.70 -6.75
C ILE A 69 7.43 -5.33 -7.35
N ASP A 70 7.22 -5.74 -8.61
CA ASP A 70 5.94 -5.55 -9.30
C ASP A 70 5.72 -6.67 -10.32
N ILE A 71 4.49 -6.90 -10.71
CA ILE A 71 4.14 -7.87 -11.76
C ILE A 71 4.58 -7.39 -13.15
N ALA A 72 4.69 -6.07 -13.33
CA ALA A 72 5.06 -5.45 -14.61
C ALA A 72 5.95 -4.22 -14.38
N LEU A 73 7.22 -4.32 -14.76
CA LEU A 73 8.15 -3.20 -14.69
C LEU A 73 8.27 -2.52 -16.05
N GLN A 74 7.91 -1.24 -16.13
CA GLN A 74 8.09 -0.43 -17.34
C GLN A 74 9.53 0.08 -17.48
N HIS A 75 10.11 0.47 -16.34
CA HIS A 75 11.47 1.02 -16.25
C HIS A 75 12.28 0.20 -15.25
N PRO A 76 12.76 -1.01 -15.66
CA PRO A 76 13.51 -1.85 -14.74
C PRO A 76 14.79 -1.14 -14.29
N ALA A 77 14.96 -1.05 -12.98
CA ALA A 77 16.18 -0.60 -12.34
C ALA A 77 16.81 -1.77 -11.58
N THR A 78 18.10 -1.69 -11.30
CA THR A 78 18.83 -2.76 -10.58
C THR A 78 18.26 -3.08 -9.21
N CYS A 79 17.56 -2.10 -8.58
CA CYS A 79 16.87 -2.26 -7.31
C CYS A 79 15.41 -2.73 -7.46
N MET A 80 14.95 -3.06 -8.65
CA MET A 80 13.58 -3.47 -8.91
C MET A 80 13.55 -4.84 -9.59
N ARG A 81 12.61 -5.70 -9.20
CA ARG A 81 12.44 -7.04 -9.77
C ARG A 81 10.99 -7.26 -10.19
N GLU A 82 10.82 -7.95 -11.32
CA GLU A 82 9.51 -8.41 -11.76
C GLU A 82 9.13 -9.68 -11.00
N VAL A 83 8.03 -9.62 -10.27
CA VAL A 83 7.51 -10.73 -9.46
C VAL A 83 5.99 -10.70 -9.49
N ASP A 84 5.38 -11.78 -9.98
CA ASP A 84 3.94 -12.02 -9.79
C ASP A 84 3.70 -12.58 -8.37
N PHE A 85 3.60 -11.69 -7.39
CA PHE A 85 3.39 -12.07 -6.00
C PHE A 85 1.96 -12.56 -5.70
N ALA A 86 1.05 -12.55 -6.66
CA ALA A 86 -0.22 -13.26 -6.54
C ALA A 86 -0.03 -14.77 -6.69
N LYS A 87 0.93 -15.20 -7.54
CA LYS A 87 1.27 -16.59 -7.79
C LYS A 87 2.45 -17.09 -6.98
N ASN A 88 3.39 -16.19 -6.66
CA ASN A 88 4.64 -16.52 -5.99
C ASN A 88 4.66 -15.91 -4.58
N PRO A 89 5.40 -16.47 -3.64
CA PRO A 89 5.69 -15.83 -2.37
C PRO A 89 6.38 -14.47 -2.56
N ILE A 90 6.14 -13.55 -1.63
CA ILE A 90 6.95 -12.33 -1.48
C ILE A 90 8.31 -12.77 -0.88
N ALA A 91 9.09 -13.46 -1.70
CA ALA A 91 10.36 -14.00 -1.29
C ALA A 91 11.49 -13.00 -1.63
N CYS A 92 12.38 -12.80 -0.70
CA CYS A 92 13.52 -11.90 -0.83
C CYS A 92 14.84 -12.61 -0.44
N ASP A 93 14.99 -13.87 -0.81
CA ASP A 93 16.21 -14.66 -0.64
C ASP A 93 16.78 -14.62 0.80
N GLY A 94 15.89 -14.71 1.81
CA GLY A 94 16.25 -14.62 3.22
C GLY A 94 16.51 -13.20 3.72
N GLN A 95 16.45 -12.18 2.87
CA GLN A 95 16.58 -10.80 3.26
C GLN A 95 15.40 -10.34 4.11
N ARG A 96 15.68 -9.51 5.12
CA ARG A 96 14.67 -8.85 5.95
C ARG A 96 14.77 -7.34 5.78
N PHE A 97 13.64 -6.68 6.02
CA PHE A 97 13.49 -5.24 5.80
C PHE A 97 13.05 -4.51 7.05
N ASP A 98 13.54 -3.27 7.21
CA ASP A 98 13.08 -2.37 8.27
C ASP A 98 11.71 -1.81 7.95
N PHE A 99 11.44 -1.62 6.65
CA PHE A 99 10.16 -1.18 6.13
C PHE A 99 9.69 -2.10 4.99
N VAL A 100 8.41 -2.44 5.00
CA VAL A 100 7.71 -2.99 3.84
C VAL A 100 6.52 -2.09 3.55
N VAL A 101 6.33 -1.73 2.29
CA VAL A 101 5.23 -0.88 1.82
C VAL A 101 4.41 -1.63 0.79
N ALA A 102 3.08 -1.46 0.81
CA ALA A 102 2.17 -1.95 -0.22
C ALA A 102 1.03 -0.94 -0.40
N LEU A 103 1.13 -0.09 -1.43
CA LEU A 103 0.20 1.01 -1.64
C LEU A 103 -0.76 0.75 -2.80
N GLY A 104 -2.03 0.45 -2.50
CA GLY A 104 -3.04 0.17 -3.52
C GLY A 104 -2.81 -1.15 -4.23
N VAL A 105 -2.39 -2.18 -3.53
CA VAL A 105 -1.97 -3.47 -4.09
C VAL A 105 -2.72 -4.64 -3.49
N LEU A 106 -2.82 -4.69 -2.15
CA LEU A 106 -3.34 -5.86 -1.46
C LEU A 106 -4.85 -6.04 -1.61
N GLU A 107 -5.56 -5.01 -2.04
CA GLU A 107 -6.96 -5.09 -2.45
C GLU A 107 -7.19 -6.03 -3.65
N TYR A 108 -6.17 -6.22 -4.48
CA TYR A 108 -6.23 -7.14 -5.63
C TYR A 108 -5.96 -8.60 -5.26
N MET A 109 -5.50 -8.86 -4.04
CA MET A 109 -5.13 -10.20 -3.60
C MET A 109 -6.31 -11.08 -3.19
N GLY A 110 -7.52 -10.52 -3.05
CA GLY A 110 -8.72 -11.28 -2.73
C GLY A 110 -8.54 -12.14 -1.48
N THR A 111 -8.77 -13.44 -1.59
CA THR A 111 -8.63 -14.40 -0.49
C THR A 111 -7.18 -14.63 -0.04
N LEU A 112 -6.20 -14.25 -0.85
CA LEU A 112 -4.78 -14.38 -0.52
C LEU A 112 -4.28 -13.29 0.44
N GLN A 113 -5.05 -12.26 0.74
CA GLN A 113 -4.63 -11.14 1.58
C GLN A 113 -3.97 -11.58 2.89
N ILE A 114 -4.60 -12.50 3.63
CA ILE A 114 -4.06 -12.98 4.92
C ILE A 114 -2.73 -13.72 4.74
N GLN A 115 -2.62 -14.52 3.69
CA GLN A 115 -1.38 -15.20 3.36
C GLN A 115 -0.27 -14.18 3.08
N LYS A 116 -0.56 -13.15 2.27
CA LYS A 116 0.41 -12.08 1.94
C LYS A 116 0.81 -11.27 3.18
N PHE A 117 -0.10 -11.02 4.11
CA PHE A 117 0.26 -10.41 5.40
C PHE A 117 1.26 -11.27 6.18
N LYS A 118 1.09 -12.60 6.22
CA LYS A 118 2.03 -13.51 6.89
C LYS A 118 3.39 -13.53 6.18
N GLU A 119 3.40 -13.53 4.85
CA GLU A 119 4.63 -13.45 4.06
C GLU A 119 5.39 -12.15 4.35
N ILE A 120 4.68 -11.00 4.37
CA ILE A 120 5.26 -9.70 4.74
C ILE A 120 5.80 -9.71 6.16
N ALA A 121 5.06 -10.28 7.13
CA ALA A 121 5.55 -10.40 8.50
C ALA A 121 6.85 -11.22 8.57
N GLY A 122 6.96 -12.29 7.77
CA GLY A 122 8.14 -13.15 7.72
C GLY A 122 9.41 -12.46 7.22
N ILE A 123 9.27 -11.40 6.42
CA ILE A 123 10.40 -10.66 5.86
C ILE A 123 10.69 -9.33 6.58
N LEU A 124 9.92 -8.98 7.60
CA LEU A 124 10.20 -7.81 8.42
C LEU A 124 11.29 -8.11 9.46
N ASN A 125 12.15 -7.14 9.69
CA ASN A 125 13.04 -7.13 10.83
C ASN A 125 12.25 -7.08 12.15
N PRO A 126 12.80 -7.55 13.27
CA PRO A 126 12.23 -7.28 14.59
C PRO A 126 11.99 -5.76 14.75
N ARG A 127 10.77 -5.37 15.14
CA ARG A 127 10.30 -3.95 15.18
C ARG A 127 10.18 -3.27 13.80
N GLY A 128 10.39 -3.97 12.69
CA GLY A 128 10.15 -3.47 11.34
C GLY A 128 8.72 -2.99 11.18
N LYS A 129 8.50 -2.07 10.23
CA LYS A 129 7.20 -1.46 9.98
C LYS A 129 6.62 -1.92 8.67
N PHE A 130 5.34 -2.27 8.68
CA PHE A 130 4.55 -2.47 7.48
C PHE A 130 3.60 -1.30 7.30
N ILE A 131 3.64 -0.68 6.12
CA ILE A 131 2.78 0.43 5.74
C ILE A 131 1.98 0.00 4.53
N MET A 132 0.66 0.02 4.63
CA MET A 132 -0.18 -0.23 3.47
C MET A 132 -1.23 0.86 3.33
N SER A 133 -1.67 1.07 2.11
CA SER A 133 -2.92 1.76 1.85
C SER A 133 -4.00 0.77 1.40
N TYR A 134 -5.25 1.13 1.67
CA TYR A 134 -6.39 0.31 1.32
C TYR A 134 -7.62 1.17 1.01
N ILE A 135 -8.32 0.83 -0.06
CA ILE A 135 -9.50 1.56 -0.50
C ILE A 135 -10.62 1.43 0.54
N ASN A 136 -11.30 2.53 0.83
CA ASN A 136 -12.51 2.54 1.65
C ASN A 136 -13.71 2.07 0.83
N PHE A 137 -13.87 0.78 0.67
CA PHE A 137 -14.97 0.19 -0.09
C PHE A 137 -16.35 0.47 0.51
N GLY A 138 -16.43 0.88 1.78
CA GLY A 138 -17.66 1.36 2.38
C GLY A 138 -18.13 2.68 1.79
N HIS A 139 -17.19 3.53 1.37
CA HIS A 139 -17.45 4.78 0.68
C HIS A 139 -17.81 4.54 -0.80
N TYR A 140 -17.06 3.69 -1.47
CA TYR A 140 -17.37 3.27 -2.84
C TYR A 140 -18.37 2.12 -2.79
N ARG A 141 -19.60 2.37 -3.20
CA ARG A 141 -20.62 1.32 -3.29
C ARG A 141 -20.10 0.19 -4.17
N LYS A 142 -20.34 -1.06 -3.78
CA LYS A 142 -19.94 -2.29 -4.50
C LYS A 142 -20.20 -2.29 -6.01
N ARG A 143 -21.11 -1.45 -6.49
CA ARG A 143 -21.46 -1.30 -7.92
C ARG A 143 -20.34 -0.69 -8.78
N VAL A 144 -19.38 -0.02 -8.17
CA VAL A 144 -18.29 0.68 -8.91
C VAL A 144 -17.10 -0.24 -9.16
N TRP A 145 -16.98 -1.31 -8.38
CA TRP A 145 -15.83 -2.19 -8.40
C TRP A 145 -16.22 -3.67 -8.48
N PRO A 146 -16.84 -4.12 -9.60
CA PRO A 146 -17.29 -5.52 -9.72
C PRO A 146 -16.14 -6.53 -9.65
N ASN A 147 -14.91 -6.07 -9.85
CA ASN A 147 -13.73 -6.91 -10.01
C ASN A 147 -12.93 -7.16 -8.71
N TYR A 148 -13.27 -6.51 -7.60
CA TYR A 148 -12.59 -6.74 -6.34
C TYR A 148 -13.26 -7.89 -5.58
N ASN A 149 -12.52 -8.96 -5.38
CA ASN A 149 -12.93 -10.09 -4.57
C ASN A 149 -12.49 -9.88 -3.12
N ASN A 150 -13.31 -10.35 -2.16
CA ASN A 150 -13.01 -10.27 -0.72
C ASN A 150 -12.75 -8.84 -0.23
N VAL A 151 -13.61 -7.93 -0.65
CA VAL A 151 -13.60 -6.55 -0.21
C VAL A 151 -13.97 -6.47 1.27
N GLN A 152 -13.13 -5.85 2.06
CA GLN A 152 -13.33 -5.65 3.49
C GLN A 152 -13.65 -4.19 3.81
N SER A 153 -14.45 -3.95 4.85
CA SER A 153 -14.56 -2.62 5.44
C SER A 153 -13.24 -2.25 6.17
N ILE A 154 -13.01 -0.96 6.37
CA ILE A 154 -11.81 -0.50 7.09
C ILE A 154 -11.66 -1.15 8.48
N PRO A 155 -12.73 -1.26 9.32
CA PRO A 155 -12.63 -2.00 10.59
C PRO A 155 -12.31 -3.49 10.41
N ALA A 156 -12.87 -4.15 9.39
CA ALA A 156 -12.58 -5.56 9.12
C ALA A 156 -11.13 -5.75 8.66
N MET A 157 -10.61 -4.86 7.82
CA MET A 157 -9.21 -4.86 7.40
C MET A 157 -8.27 -4.62 8.59
N ALA A 158 -8.60 -3.67 9.47
CA ALA A 158 -7.85 -3.43 10.71
C ALA A 158 -7.79 -4.69 11.60
N LYS A 159 -8.92 -5.40 11.73
CA LYS A 159 -8.98 -6.68 12.46
C LYS A 159 -8.12 -7.76 11.80
N SER A 160 -8.16 -7.88 10.48
CA SER A 160 -7.34 -8.84 9.72
C SER A 160 -5.85 -8.58 9.91
N LEU A 161 -5.43 -7.31 9.80
CA LEU A 161 -4.05 -6.88 10.07
C LEU A 161 -3.63 -7.16 11.51
N SER A 162 -4.50 -6.88 12.48
CA SER A 162 -4.23 -7.13 13.90
C SER A 162 -4.06 -8.62 14.23
N GLY A 163 -4.53 -9.51 13.37
CA GLY A 163 -4.28 -10.95 13.46
C GLY A 163 -2.82 -11.33 13.21
N VAL A 164 -2.09 -10.53 12.43
CA VAL A 164 -0.71 -10.80 12.00
C VAL A 164 0.28 -9.81 12.59
N PHE A 165 -0.10 -8.53 12.66
CA PHE A 165 0.75 -7.42 13.09
C PHE A 165 0.20 -6.76 14.36
N GLU A 166 1.02 -5.93 14.99
CA GLU A 166 0.56 -4.92 15.92
C GLU A 166 0.16 -3.66 15.14
N LEU A 167 -1.14 -3.40 15.05
CA LEU A 167 -1.66 -2.20 14.36
C LEU A 167 -1.43 -0.97 15.25
N GLN A 168 -0.55 -0.06 14.80
CA GLN A 168 -0.21 1.14 15.55
C GLN A 168 -1.12 2.31 15.21
N ARG A 169 -1.41 2.50 13.91
CA ARG A 169 -2.25 3.60 13.45
C ARG A 169 -3.07 3.18 12.22
N CYS A 170 -4.32 3.69 12.18
CA CYS A 170 -5.16 3.65 11.00
C CYS A 170 -5.71 5.06 10.79
N PHE A 171 -5.47 5.65 9.63
CA PHE A 171 -5.88 7.03 9.37
C PHE A 171 -6.13 7.25 7.88
N PRO A 172 -6.99 8.23 7.52
CA PRO A 172 -7.28 8.53 6.14
C PRO A 172 -6.04 8.92 5.34
N ALA A 173 -5.83 8.28 4.21
CA ALA A 173 -4.82 8.69 3.24
C ALA A 173 -5.30 9.95 2.50
N SER A 174 -6.59 9.97 2.15
CA SER A 174 -7.21 11.06 1.43
C SER A 174 -8.71 11.11 1.71
N HIS A 175 -9.32 12.30 1.61
CA HIS A 175 -10.75 12.50 1.72
C HIS A 175 -11.31 13.02 0.39
N HIS A 176 -12.53 12.63 0.06
CA HIS A 176 -13.25 13.14 -1.11
C HIS A 176 -14.19 14.27 -0.73
N TRP A 177 -14.07 15.38 -1.38
CA TRP A 177 -15.14 16.36 -1.42
C TRP A 177 -15.64 16.67 -2.84
N ARG A 178 -14.85 16.71 -3.84
CA ARG A 178 -15.14 16.71 -5.28
C ARG A 178 -13.85 16.31 -5.98
N GLN A 179 -13.85 15.10 -6.49
CA GLN A 179 -12.61 14.54 -7.01
C GLN A 179 -12.43 14.87 -8.49
N LYS A 180 -11.27 15.39 -8.83
CA LYS A 180 -10.70 15.19 -10.18
C LYS A 180 -9.58 14.15 -10.17
N GLN A 181 -8.95 13.90 -9.01
CA GLN A 181 -7.89 12.89 -8.87
C GLN A 181 -7.89 12.30 -7.45
N PRO A 182 -7.56 11.00 -7.27
CA PRO A 182 -7.39 10.41 -5.96
C PRO A 182 -6.44 11.21 -5.07
N GLY A 183 -6.89 11.55 -3.87
CA GLY A 183 -6.05 12.20 -2.87
C GLY A 183 -6.01 13.73 -2.89
N ARG A 184 -6.66 14.39 -3.83
CA ARG A 184 -6.68 15.86 -3.87
C ARG A 184 -8.09 16.40 -3.64
N TYR A 185 -8.26 17.24 -2.60
CA TYR A 185 -9.45 18.06 -2.38
C TYR A 185 -9.25 19.40 -3.02
N SER A 186 -10.28 19.84 -3.74
CA SER A 186 -10.37 21.20 -4.20
C SER A 186 -11.58 21.87 -3.54
N LEU A 187 -11.33 22.81 -2.66
CA LEU A 187 -12.28 23.83 -2.25
C LEU A 187 -11.98 25.05 -3.12
N GLY A 188 -12.50 25.07 -4.37
CA GLY A 188 -12.08 26.08 -5.33
C GLY A 188 -10.57 25.97 -5.64
N PRO A 189 -9.79 27.05 -5.47
CA PRO A 189 -8.33 27.02 -5.69
C PRO A 189 -7.53 26.35 -4.56
N LEU A 190 -8.16 26.03 -3.41
CA LEU A 190 -7.49 25.44 -2.26
C LEU A 190 -7.55 23.91 -2.32
N GLN A 191 -6.38 23.28 -2.30
CA GLN A 191 -6.24 21.84 -2.15
C GLN A 191 -5.94 21.53 -0.68
N MET A 192 -6.80 20.77 -0.02
CA MET A 192 -6.59 20.35 1.37
C MET A 192 -6.16 18.90 1.46
N HIS A 193 -5.07 18.66 2.18
CA HIS A 193 -4.57 17.34 2.52
C HIS A 193 -4.80 17.05 4.00
N VAL A 194 -5.75 16.19 4.29
CA VAL A 194 -6.10 15.84 5.67
C VAL A 194 -5.29 14.63 6.12
N ASN A 195 -4.50 14.81 7.18
CA ASN A 195 -3.60 13.78 7.74
C ASN A 195 -4.14 13.13 9.01
N PHE A 196 -5.34 13.45 9.42
CA PHE A 196 -5.96 12.97 10.65
C PHE A 196 -7.36 12.44 10.36
N ASN A 197 -7.82 11.57 11.25
CA ASN A 197 -9.18 11.06 11.20
C ASN A 197 -10.13 12.12 11.73
N ILE A 198 -11.09 12.53 10.89
CA ILE A 198 -12.17 13.42 11.29
C ILE A 198 -13.36 12.52 11.69
N PRO A 199 -13.73 12.42 12.99
CA PRO A 199 -14.84 11.59 13.40
C PRO A 199 -16.09 11.86 12.55
N VAL A 200 -16.88 10.84 12.27
CA VAL A 200 -18.08 10.89 11.41
C VAL A 200 -17.80 11.20 9.93
N MET A 201 -16.94 12.19 9.63
CA MET A 201 -16.67 12.59 8.24
C MET A 201 -15.72 11.61 7.52
N SER A 202 -14.66 11.15 8.17
CA SER A 202 -13.68 10.28 7.52
C SER A 202 -14.26 8.95 7.03
N PRO A 203 -15.14 8.24 7.76
CA PRO A 203 -15.80 7.05 7.24
C PRO A 203 -16.64 7.30 5.98
N LEU A 204 -17.19 8.52 5.85
CA LEU A 204 -18.05 8.90 4.72
C LEU A 204 -17.27 9.46 3.53
N LEU A 205 -16.19 10.19 3.80
CA LEU A 205 -15.48 11.00 2.80
C LEU A 205 -14.09 10.46 2.45
N ALA A 206 -13.49 9.64 3.32
CA ALA A 206 -12.18 9.08 3.04
C ALA A 206 -12.26 8.02 1.94
N VAL A 207 -11.47 8.20 0.92
CA VAL A 207 -11.37 7.29 -0.24
C VAL A 207 -10.51 6.09 0.10
N GLU A 208 -9.47 6.33 0.88
CA GLU A 208 -8.41 5.39 1.16
C GLU A 208 -7.87 5.63 2.57
N TYR A 209 -7.41 4.57 3.21
CA TYR A 209 -6.79 4.60 4.52
C TYR A 209 -5.37 4.07 4.47
N PHE A 210 -4.49 4.68 5.26
CA PHE A 210 -3.21 4.10 5.63
C PHE A 210 -3.34 3.27 6.90
N PHE A 211 -2.62 2.16 6.90
CA PHE A 211 -2.38 1.32 8.07
C PHE A 211 -0.88 1.29 8.33
N LEU A 212 -0.48 1.67 9.52
CA LEU A 212 0.88 1.54 10.03
C LEU A 212 0.91 0.42 11.05
N CYS A 213 1.64 -0.62 10.74
CA CYS A 213 1.75 -1.83 11.54
C CYS A 213 3.21 -2.05 11.97
N THR A 214 3.41 -2.74 13.08
CA THR A 214 4.72 -3.25 13.51
C THR A 214 4.69 -4.77 13.53
N HIS A 215 5.82 -5.38 13.25
CA HIS A 215 5.98 -6.82 13.44
C HIS A 215 5.61 -7.20 14.88
N LYS A 216 4.72 -8.19 15.06
CA LYS A 216 4.45 -8.76 16.39
C LYS A 216 5.71 -9.43 16.88
N SER A 217 6.27 -8.92 17.97
CA SER A 217 7.23 -9.70 18.75
C SER A 217 6.47 -10.91 19.24
N GLY A 218 6.89 -12.13 18.84
CA GLY A 218 6.36 -13.34 19.46
C GLY A 218 6.56 -13.26 20.97
N PRO A 219 5.81 -14.05 21.77
CA PRO A 219 6.13 -14.18 23.18
C PRO A 219 7.60 -14.59 23.28
N ALA A 220 8.36 -13.81 24.07
CA ALA A 220 9.76 -14.09 24.39
C ALA A 220 9.90 -15.41 25.12
#